data_571612c5ce352134e4156fe9adfd5b34
#
_entry.id   571612c5ce352134e4156fe9adfd5b34
#
_cell.length_a   1.000
_cell.length_b   1.000
_cell.length_c   1.000
_cell.angle_alpha   90.00
_cell.angle_beta   90.00
_cell.angle_gamma   90.00
#
_symmetry.space_group_name_H-M   'P 1'
#
loop_
_entity.id
_entity.type
_entity.pdbx_description
1 polymer ?
#
loop_
_entity_poly.entity_id
_entity_poly.type
_entity_poly.pdbx_seq_one_letter_code
_entity_poly.pdbx_strand_id
1 'polypeptide(L)'
;KNTIAKLLTAALCTGLIAGMTTGCGSASSASGENGQVIVYNWGEYIDPDTITMFEEETGIKVVYDEFETNEIMYPKVETGASEYDVICPSDYMISKMIENDLLSELNFDNMPNVKANIGEQYWEQSKGFDPENKYSVPYCWGTVGILYNKTMVEEPVDSWSILWDEKYADSILMQDSVRDAFMVALKLNGNSMNTLDETELAAARDLLIKQKPLVQAYVIDQVRDKMIGGEAALGVIYSGEAIFTQRENPDLEYVIPKEGTNVWIDSWVIPKNAPNKENAEKFIDFMCRGDVALKNFEYITYSTPNDAARDLIEDEDLKNSKIAFPDLSQYSGLETFTYLGEDGDSLYNDMWKEVKSN
;
A
#
# COMPACT_ATOMS: atom_id res chain seq x y z
N LYS A 1 58.63 3.47 -31.28
CA LYS A 1 59.63 4.49 -31.72
C LYS A 1 59.11 5.85 -31.29
N ASN A 2 59.81 6.35 -30.29
CA ASN A 2 60.26 7.71 -30.02
C ASN A 2 59.15 8.69 -29.53
N THR A 3 59.18 9.09 -28.32
CA THR A 3 60.14 9.75 -27.40
C THR A 3 60.09 11.29 -27.46
N ILE A 4 59.98 11.88 -26.25
CA ILE A 4 60.67 13.14 -25.82
C ILE A 4 59.89 14.45 -26.09
N ALA A 5 59.78 15.44 -25.24
CA ALA A 5 60.19 15.74 -23.85
C ALA A 5 59.68 17.13 -23.48
N LYS A 6 59.50 17.32 -22.20
CA LYS A 6 59.78 18.51 -21.36
C LYS A 6 59.94 19.91 -21.97
N LEU A 7 59.31 20.92 -21.35
CA LEU A 7 60.05 21.94 -20.60
C LEU A 7 59.12 22.92 -19.85
N LEU A 8 59.54 23.17 -18.62
CA LEU A 8 59.07 24.21 -17.67
C LEU A 8 59.21 25.61 -18.21
N THR A 9 58.38 26.54 -17.79
CA THR A 9 58.81 27.85 -17.36
C THR A 9 57.87 28.44 -16.29
N ALA A 10 58.48 28.77 -15.17
CA ALA A 10 57.88 29.51 -14.06
C ALA A 10 58.01 31.02 -14.33
N ALA A 11 56.99 31.77 -13.97
CA ALA A 11 57.11 33.22 -13.73
C ALA A 11 56.19 33.63 -12.57
N LEU A 12 56.86 34.08 -11.53
CA LEU A 12 56.34 34.78 -10.36
C LEU A 12 55.83 36.18 -10.72
N CYS A 13 54.72 36.64 -10.16
CA CYS A 13 54.57 38.02 -9.65
C CYS A 13 53.33 38.17 -8.79
N THR A 14 53.58 38.27 -7.49
CA THR A 14 53.08 39.18 -6.44
C THR A 14 51.71 39.95 -6.61
N GLY A 15 50.76 39.61 -5.72
CA GLY A 15 50.19 40.55 -4.77
C GLY A 15 48.89 41.24 -5.13
N LEU A 16 47.82 40.80 -4.43
CA LEU A 16 46.93 41.72 -3.70
C LEU A 16 45.96 40.88 -2.81
N ILE A 17 46.09 41.09 -1.52
CA ILE A 17 45.19 40.60 -0.48
C ILE A 17 43.92 41.43 -0.50
N ALA A 18 42.76 40.80 -0.80
CA ALA A 18 41.45 41.35 -0.47
C ALA A 18 40.49 40.23 -0.09
N GLY A 19 40.18 40.20 1.17
CA GLY A 19 38.95 39.71 1.81
C GLY A 19 38.36 38.40 1.33
N MET A 20 38.82 37.25 1.84
CA MET A 20 38.03 36.02 1.85
C MET A 20 37.08 36.03 3.05
N THR A 21 35.82 36.41 2.82
CA THR A 21 34.73 35.91 3.64
C THR A 21 34.44 34.47 3.19
N THR A 22 34.85 33.53 4.01
CA THR A 22 34.45 32.12 3.90
C THR A 22 32.96 32.03 4.12
N GLY A 23 32.17 32.07 3.05
CA GLY A 23 30.81 31.58 3.05
C GLY A 23 30.86 30.06 3.00
N CYS A 24 30.64 29.40 4.14
CA CYS A 24 30.18 28.03 4.15
C CYS A 24 28.84 28.00 3.40
N GLY A 25 28.87 27.64 2.13
CA GLY A 25 27.67 27.27 1.38
C GLY A 25 27.18 25.94 1.88
N SER A 26 26.35 25.96 2.92
CA SER A 26 25.36 24.88 3.08
C SER A 26 24.57 24.84 1.79
N ALA A 27 24.51 23.70 1.13
CA ALA A 27 23.56 23.47 0.07
C ALA A 27 22.16 23.60 0.69
N SER A 28 21.59 24.79 0.66
CA SER A 28 20.18 24.98 0.95
C SER A 28 19.44 24.31 -0.20
N SER A 29 18.84 23.16 0.03
CA SER A 29 17.72 22.71 -0.74
C SER A 29 16.77 23.91 -0.85
N ALA A 30 16.46 24.34 -2.08
CA ALA A 30 15.60 25.48 -2.31
C ALA A 30 14.22 25.14 -1.70
N SER A 31 13.93 25.67 -0.51
CA SER A 31 12.58 25.64 0.05
C SER A 31 11.67 26.46 -0.87
N GLY A 32 10.43 26.03 -1.06
CA GLY A 32 9.41 26.79 -1.75
C GLY A 32 9.14 28.13 -1.06
N GLU A 33 8.40 29.00 -1.70
CA GLU A 33 8.03 30.33 -1.17
C GLU A 33 7.33 30.22 0.19
N ASN A 34 6.54 29.14 0.38
CA ASN A 34 5.80 28.83 1.62
C ASN A 34 6.38 27.61 2.39
N GLY A 35 7.67 27.35 2.22
CA GLY A 35 8.34 26.24 2.88
C GLY A 35 8.31 24.95 2.09
N GLN A 36 8.35 23.82 2.80
CA GLN A 36 8.36 22.50 2.19
C GLN A 36 7.49 21.50 2.96
N VAL A 37 7.24 20.35 2.34
CA VAL A 37 6.70 19.14 2.94
C VAL A 37 7.51 17.94 2.47
N ILE A 38 7.91 17.07 3.38
CA ILE A 38 8.72 15.88 3.10
C ILE A 38 7.78 14.67 3.15
N VAL A 39 7.56 14.05 1.98
CA VAL A 39 6.63 12.94 1.79
C VAL A 39 7.41 11.65 1.60
N TYR A 40 7.02 10.58 2.29
CA TYR A 40 7.59 9.25 2.20
C TYR A 40 6.51 8.24 1.85
N ASN A 41 6.54 7.73 0.63
CA ASN A 41 5.47 6.91 0.06
C ASN A 41 6.03 5.66 -0.63
N TRP A 42 5.16 4.79 -1.09
CA TRP A 42 5.51 3.67 -1.94
C TRP A 42 5.99 4.15 -3.31
N GLY A 43 6.80 3.33 -3.99
CA GLY A 43 7.17 3.58 -5.38
C GLY A 43 5.96 3.56 -6.31
N GLU A 44 5.89 4.48 -7.27
CA GLU A 44 4.80 4.60 -8.26
C GLU A 44 3.38 4.69 -7.65
N TYR A 45 3.25 5.28 -6.49
CA TYR A 45 2.02 5.31 -5.70
C TYR A 45 1.39 6.70 -5.59
N ILE A 46 1.78 7.61 -6.46
CA ILE A 46 1.20 8.94 -6.64
C ILE A 46 1.44 9.41 -8.07
N ASP A 47 0.46 10.10 -8.67
CA ASP A 47 0.67 10.75 -9.96
C ASP A 47 1.59 11.97 -9.77
N PRO A 48 2.77 12.02 -10.42
CA PRO A 48 3.70 13.15 -10.30
C PRO A 48 3.09 14.51 -10.66
N ASP A 49 2.08 14.53 -11.53
CA ASP A 49 1.38 15.75 -11.88
C ASP A 49 0.65 16.35 -10.68
N THR A 50 0.16 15.53 -9.75
CA THR A 50 -0.52 16.01 -8.54
C THR A 50 0.45 16.70 -7.57
N ILE A 51 1.70 16.27 -7.52
CA ILE A 51 2.77 16.95 -6.79
C ILE A 51 3.01 18.33 -7.41
N THR A 52 3.15 18.39 -8.73
CA THR A 52 3.34 19.65 -9.45
C THR A 52 2.19 20.62 -9.21
N MET A 53 0.95 20.12 -9.29
CA MET A 53 -0.24 20.94 -9.01
C MET A 53 -0.22 21.51 -7.58
N PHE A 54 0.15 20.69 -6.59
CA PHE A 54 0.27 21.12 -5.20
C PHE A 54 1.32 22.25 -5.05
N GLU A 55 2.50 22.06 -5.63
CA GLU A 55 3.58 23.07 -5.57
C GLU A 55 3.17 24.39 -6.23
N GLU A 56 2.53 24.32 -7.40
CA GLU A 56 2.08 25.50 -8.14
C GLU A 56 0.98 26.27 -7.41
N GLU A 57 0.01 25.56 -6.81
CA GLU A 57 -1.13 26.20 -6.14
C GLU A 57 -0.77 26.73 -4.75
N THR A 58 0.16 26.07 -4.04
CA THR A 58 0.45 26.39 -2.63
C THR A 58 1.76 27.15 -2.42
N GLY A 59 2.70 27.06 -3.36
CA GLY A 59 4.07 27.55 -3.19
C GLY A 59 4.88 26.71 -2.18
N ILE A 60 4.36 25.56 -1.72
CA ILE A 60 5.06 24.64 -0.82
C ILE A 60 5.83 23.63 -1.66
N LYS A 61 7.14 23.51 -1.43
CA LYS A 61 7.97 22.52 -2.12
C LYS A 61 7.74 21.12 -1.57
N VAL A 62 7.55 20.13 -2.45
CA VAL A 62 7.47 18.72 -2.07
C VAL A 62 8.85 18.07 -2.21
N VAL A 63 9.35 17.51 -1.12
CA VAL A 63 10.50 16.60 -1.12
C VAL A 63 9.94 15.21 -1.03
N TYR A 64 10.06 14.43 -2.11
CA TYR A 64 9.43 13.12 -2.22
C TYR A 64 10.48 12.01 -2.15
N ASP A 65 10.27 11.06 -1.25
CA ASP A 65 11.10 9.89 -1.04
C ASP A 65 10.24 8.62 -1.10
N GLU A 66 10.83 7.48 -1.45
CA GLU A 66 10.13 6.24 -1.67
C GLU A 66 10.64 5.11 -0.77
N PHE A 67 9.76 4.18 -0.42
CA PHE A 67 10.10 2.94 0.27
C PHE A 67 9.48 1.73 -0.44
N GLU A 68 10.14 0.59 -0.29
CA GLU A 68 9.71 -0.66 -0.91
C GLU A 68 8.77 -1.48 0.00
N THR A 69 8.99 -1.41 1.33
CA THR A 69 8.17 -2.15 2.32
C THR A 69 7.99 -1.34 3.60
N ASN A 70 6.90 -1.63 4.32
CA ASN A 70 6.66 -1.05 5.65
C ASN A 70 7.82 -1.35 6.63
N GLU A 71 8.44 -2.52 6.51
CA GLU A 71 9.55 -2.98 7.37
C GLU A 71 10.84 -2.20 7.11
N ILE A 72 11.03 -1.66 5.91
CA ILE A 72 12.15 -0.74 5.58
C ILE A 72 11.82 0.68 6.04
N MET A 73 10.58 1.11 5.92
CA MET A 73 10.11 2.44 6.31
C MET A 73 10.13 2.63 7.82
N TYR A 74 9.55 1.68 8.58
CA TYR A 74 9.30 1.79 10.00
C TYR A 74 10.55 2.14 10.85
N PRO A 75 11.71 1.44 10.72
CA PRO A 75 12.89 1.76 11.52
C PRO A 75 13.45 3.17 11.30
N LYS A 76 13.28 3.74 10.10
CA LYS A 76 13.72 5.12 9.81
C LYS A 76 12.87 6.14 10.57
N VAL A 77 11.58 5.89 10.69
CA VAL A 77 10.64 6.74 11.43
C VAL A 77 10.84 6.57 12.93
N GLU A 78 10.91 5.33 13.42
CA GLU A 78 11.09 4.99 14.84
C GLU A 78 12.35 5.59 15.42
N THR A 79 13.47 5.50 14.71
CA THR A 79 14.74 6.04 15.16
C THR A 79 14.88 7.55 14.98
N GLY A 80 13.99 8.18 14.21
CA GLY A 80 14.13 9.58 13.81
C GLY A 80 15.35 9.84 12.93
N ALA A 81 15.85 8.80 12.23
CA ALA A 81 17.02 8.91 11.37
C ALA A 81 16.78 9.82 10.14
N SER A 82 15.53 10.01 9.78
CA SER A 82 15.08 10.92 8.72
C SER A 82 13.85 11.68 9.20
N GLU A 83 13.77 12.95 8.83
CA GLU A 83 12.62 13.79 9.14
C GLU A 83 11.63 13.70 7.99
N TYR A 84 10.46 13.13 8.25
CA TYR A 84 9.34 13.07 7.31
C TYR A 84 8.15 13.82 7.87
N ASP A 85 7.36 14.44 6.99
CA ASP A 85 6.15 15.14 7.36
C ASP A 85 4.89 14.33 7.09
N VAL A 86 4.89 13.56 5.99
CA VAL A 86 3.77 12.71 5.57
C VAL A 86 4.31 11.35 5.18
N ILE A 87 3.65 10.29 5.63
CA ILE A 87 3.96 8.91 5.25
C ILE A 87 2.66 8.21 4.86
N CYS A 88 2.72 7.23 3.96
CA CYS A 88 1.56 6.42 3.55
C CYS A 88 1.79 4.93 3.87
N PRO A 89 1.72 4.49 5.15
CA PRO A 89 1.84 3.08 5.50
C PRO A 89 0.54 2.31 5.29
N SER A 90 0.65 0.99 5.37
CA SER A 90 -0.52 0.10 5.42
C SER A 90 -1.13 0.04 6.81
N ASP A 91 -2.38 -0.43 6.89
CA ASP A 91 -3.22 -0.54 8.07
C ASP A 91 -2.52 -1.13 9.31
N TYR A 92 -1.94 -2.34 9.20
CA TYR A 92 -1.25 -2.99 10.33
C TYR A 92 -0.03 -2.19 10.83
N MET A 93 0.64 -1.50 9.91
CA MET A 93 1.78 -0.66 10.26
C MET A 93 1.34 0.62 10.96
N ILE A 94 0.22 1.21 10.55
CA ILE A 94 -0.41 2.34 11.25
C ILE A 94 -0.76 1.93 12.68
N SER A 95 -1.39 0.76 12.86
CA SER A 95 -1.68 0.22 14.19
C SER A 95 -0.41 0.12 15.05
N LYS A 96 0.67 -0.45 14.50
CA LYS A 96 1.98 -0.52 15.17
C LYS A 96 2.54 0.86 15.54
N MET A 97 2.44 1.81 14.61
CA MET A 97 2.96 3.17 14.84
C MET A 97 2.14 3.92 15.90
N ILE A 98 0.82 3.69 15.99
CA ILE A 98 -0.04 4.22 17.06
C ILE A 98 0.36 3.64 18.41
N GLU A 99 0.50 2.32 18.51
CA GLU A 99 0.93 1.65 19.76
C GLU A 99 2.27 2.15 20.27
N ASN A 100 3.20 2.46 19.38
CA ASN A 100 4.54 2.97 19.74
C ASN A 100 4.61 4.50 19.84
N ASP A 101 3.46 5.19 19.84
CA ASP A 101 3.37 6.65 20.00
C ASP A 101 4.23 7.43 18.98
N LEU A 102 4.24 6.96 17.72
CA LEU A 102 5.04 7.53 16.63
C LEU A 102 4.27 8.51 15.75
N LEU A 103 2.95 8.66 15.93
CA LEU A 103 2.09 9.49 15.10
C LEU A 103 1.57 10.72 15.82
N SER A 104 1.33 11.79 15.08
CA SER A 104 0.61 12.98 15.53
C SER A 104 -0.88 12.84 15.27
N GLU A 105 -1.72 13.24 16.23
CA GLU A 105 -3.14 13.45 15.95
C GLU A 105 -3.32 14.51 14.85
N LEU A 106 -4.22 14.25 13.92
CA LEU A 106 -4.54 15.14 12.81
C LEU A 106 -5.50 16.25 13.24
N ASN A 107 -5.29 17.45 12.73
CA ASN A 107 -6.26 18.53 12.90
C ASN A 107 -7.20 18.60 11.69
N PHE A 108 -8.30 17.87 11.76
CA PHE A 108 -9.28 17.81 10.67
C PHE A 108 -9.94 19.16 10.35
N ASP A 109 -9.85 20.16 11.23
CA ASP A 109 -10.35 21.51 10.92
C ASP A 109 -9.53 22.22 9.85
N ASN A 110 -8.28 21.79 9.65
CA ASN A 110 -7.41 22.25 8.57
C ASN A 110 -7.60 21.47 7.26
N MET A 111 -8.47 20.43 7.27
CA MET A 111 -8.60 19.48 6.15
C MET A 111 -10.06 19.34 5.70
N PRO A 112 -10.63 20.40 5.07
CA PRO A 112 -12.04 20.39 4.64
C PRO A 112 -12.34 19.37 3.54
N ASN A 113 -11.39 19.11 2.61
CA ASN A 113 -11.59 18.12 1.55
C ASN A 113 -11.60 16.69 2.12
N VAL A 114 -10.77 16.40 3.11
CA VAL A 114 -10.78 15.12 3.83
C VAL A 114 -12.17 14.86 4.45
N LYS A 115 -12.71 15.86 5.17
CA LYS A 115 -14.02 15.74 5.80
C LYS A 115 -15.17 15.58 4.81
N ALA A 116 -15.08 16.24 3.66
CA ALA A 116 -16.15 16.29 2.68
C ALA A 116 -16.15 15.08 1.74
N ASN A 117 -14.98 14.54 1.41
CA ASN A 117 -14.82 13.69 0.24
C ASN A 117 -14.49 12.22 0.58
N ILE A 118 -13.97 11.91 1.77
CA ILE A 118 -13.72 10.51 2.16
C ILE A 118 -15.05 9.88 2.62
N GLY A 119 -15.42 8.76 1.98
CA GLY A 119 -16.67 8.06 2.24
C GLY A 119 -16.74 7.46 3.65
N GLU A 120 -17.93 7.50 4.27
CA GLU A 120 -18.15 7.05 5.66
C GLU A 120 -17.75 5.60 5.88
N GLN A 121 -17.98 4.72 4.89
CA GLN A 121 -17.60 3.30 4.97
C GLN A 121 -16.10 3.09 5.18
N TYR A 122 -15.25 3.97 4.65
CA TYR A 122 -13.79 3.85 4.79
C TYR A 122 -13.33 4.30 6.18
N TRP A 123 -13.99 5.28 6.77
CA TRP A 123 -13.78 5.65 8.17
C TRP A 123 -14.18 4.52 9.12
N GLU A 124 -15.27 3.80 8.84
CA GLU A 124 -15.67 2.63 9.63
C GLU A 124 -14.65 1.49 9.53
N GLN A 125 -14.14 1.20 8.33
CA GLN A 125 -13.09 0.19 8.14
C GLN A 125 -11.78 0.60 8.82
N SER A 126 -11.41 1.88 8.79
CA SER A 126 -10.19 2.40 9.42
C SER A 126 -10.18 2.24 10.93
N LYS A 127 -11.34 2.13 11.59
CA LYS A 127 -11.41 1.86 13.03
C LYS A 127 -10.74 0.55 13.43
N GLY A 128 -10.55 -0.37 12.50
CA GLY A 128 -9.81 -1.62 12.74
C GLY A 128 -8.35 -1.40 13.14
N PHE A 129 -7.73 -0.34 12.67
CA PHE A 129 -6.31 -0.01 12.94
C PHE A 129 -6.10 1.38 13.57
N ASP A 130 -7.05 2.30 13.41
CA ASP A 130 -7.09 3.63 14.05
C ASP A 130 -8.47 3.82 14.71
N PRO A 131 -8.68 3.26 15.93
CA PRO A 131 -10.02 3.10 16.53
C PRO A 131 -10.83 4.38 16.68
N GLU A 132 -10.16 5.53 16.81
CA GLU A 132 -10.81 6.83 16.96
C GLU A 132 -10.73 7.69 15.68
N ASN A 133 -10.13 7.16 14.60
CA ASN A 133 -9.88 7.89 13.35
C ASN A 133 -9.15 9.23 13.59
N LYS A 134 -8.11 9.21 14.42
CA LYS A 134 -7.39 10.43 14.81
C LYS A 134 -6.08 10.64 14.08
N TYR A 135 -5.48 9.55 13.56
CA TYR A 135 -4.09 9.54 13.10
C TYR A 135 -3.95 9.36 11.60
N SER A 136 -4.99 8.87 10.92
CA SER A 136 -4.88 8.43 9.53
C SER A 136 -5.99 8.99 8.64
N VAL A 137 -5.67 9.19 7.35
CA VAL A 137 -6.61 9.56 6.30
C VAL A 137 -6.53 8.53 5.19
N PRO A 138 -7.61 7.79 4.88
CA PRO A 138 -7.63 6.80 3.81
C PRO A 138 -7.17 7.38 2.47
N TYR A 139 -6.26 6.69 1.79
CA TYR A 139 -5.71 7.11 0.50
C TYR A 139 -6.05 6.14 -0.62
N CYS A 140 -5.74 4.87 -0.44
CA CYS A 140 -6.06 3.79 -1.35
C CYS A 140 -6.60 2.60 -0.57
N TRP A 141 -7.39 1.78 -1.22
CA TRP A 141 -7.95 0.59 -0.60
C TRP A 141 -8.20 -0.51 -1.61
N GLY A 142 -8.45 -1.69 -1.11
CA GLY A 142 -8.83 -2.82 -1.92
C GLY A 142 -9.20 -4.04 -1.07
N THR A 143 -9.50 -5.12 -1.77
CA THR A 143 -9.80 -6.41 -1.17
C THR A 143 -8.85 -7.47 -1.70
N VAL A 144 -8.74 -8.58 -1.00
CA VAL A 144 -8.11 -9.80 -1.50
C VAL A 144 -9.22 -10.76 -1.91
N GLY A 145 -9.10 -11.40 -3.05
CA GLY A 145 -10.14 -12.30 -3.54
C GLY A 145 -9.58 -13.39 -4.43
N ILE A 146 -10.48 -14.13 -5.04
CA ILE A 146 -10.16 -15.17 -6.01
C ILE A 146 -10.35 -14.61 -7.41
N LEU A 147 -9.29 -14.64 -8.22
CA LEU A 147 -9.36 -14.48 -9.66
C LEU A 147 -9.43 -15.87 -10.30
N TYR A 148 -10.39 -16.10 -11.16
CA TYR A 148 -10.53 -17.39 -11.82
C TYR A 148 -10.76 -17.25 -13.31
N ASN A 149 -10.31 -18.25 -14.07
CA ASN A 149 -10.49 -18.32 -15.51
C ASN A 149 -11.79 -19.07 -15.84
N LYS A 150 -12.79 -18.36 -16.37
CA LYS A 150 -14.12 -18.89 -16.72
C LYS A 150 -14.07 -20.02 -17.78
N THR A 151 -12.99 -20.12 -18.52
CA THR A 151 -12.81 -21.21 -19.51
C THR A 151 -12.27 -22.50 -18.89
N MET A 152 -11.75 -22.41 -17.64
CA MET A 152 -11.16 -23.53 -16.90
C MET A 152 -11.99 -23.93 -15.68
N VAL A 153 -12.82 -23.02 -15.16
CA VAL A 153 -13.67 -23.20 -13.97
C VAL A 153 -15.13 -23.06 -14.40
N GLU A 154 -15.88 -24.15 -14.34
CA GLU A 154 -17.28 -24.19 -14.78
C GLU A 154 -18.29 -23.95 -13.66
N GLU A 155 -17.92 -24.32 -12.41
CA GLU A 155 -18.74 -24.13 -11.22
C GLU A 155 -18.70 -22.68 -10.72
N PRO A 156 -19.77 -22.24 -10.01
CA PRO A 156 -19.76 -20.95 -9.35
C PRO A 156 -18.63 -20.82 -8.31
N VAL A 157 -17.87 -19.74 -8.37
CA VAL A 157 -16.82 -19.43 -7.41
C VAL A 157 -17.38 -18.42 -6.41
N ASP A 158 -17.63 -18.84 -5.16
CA ASP A 158 -18.18 -17.98 -4.10
C ASP A 158 -17.54 -18.21 -2.71
N SER A 159 -16.58 -19.12 -2.63
CA SER A 159 -15.99 -19.58 -1.36
C SER A 159 -14.49 -19.83 -1.53
N TRP A 160 -13.72 -19.55 -0.47
CA TRP A 160 -12.32 -19.94 -0.38
C TRP A 160 -12.10 -21.44 -0.54
N SER A 161 -13.13 -22.28 -0.28
CA SER A 161 -13.02 -23.75 -0.32
C SER A 161 -12.62 -24.31 -1.68
N ILE A 162 -12.87 -23.57 -2.79
CA ILE A 162 -12.47 -24.01 -4.13
C ILE A 162 -10.95 -24.17 -4.28
N LEU A 163 -10.17 -23.46 -3.44
CA LEU A 163 -8.71 -23.54 -3.43
C LEU A 163 -8.18 -24.86 -2.81
N TRP A 164 -9.08 -25.74 -2.35
CA TRP A 164 -8.80 -27.11 -1.85
C TRP A 164 -9.43 -28.19 -2.72
N ASP A 165 -10.00 -27.81 -3.88
CA ASP A 165 -10.58 -28.79 -4.79
C ASP A 165 -9.47 -29.46 -5.62
N GLU A 166 -9.34 -30.78 -5.50
CA GLU A 166 -8.35 -31.58 -6.23
C GLU A 166 -8.50 -31.50 -7.77
N LYS A 167 -9.67 -31.09 -8.26
CA LYS A 167 -9.91 -30.82 -9.68
C LYS A 167 -8.96 -29.77 -10.25
N TYR A 168 -8.51 -28.84 -9.41
CA TYR A 168 -7.63 -27.74 -9.79
C TYR A 168 -6.18 -27.93 -9.32
N ALA A 169 -5.78 -29.16 -9.00
CA ALA A 169 -4.40 -29.46 -8.64
C ALA A 169 -3.43 -28.97 -9.72
N ASP A 170 -2.29 -28.40 -9.31
CA ASP A 170 -1.27 -27.75 -10.16
C ASP A 170 -1.81 -26.57 -11.00
N SER A 171 -2.96 -25.99 -10.62
CA SER A 171 -3.58 -24.86 -11.30
C SER A 171 -4.08 -23.77 -10.35
N ILE A 172 -3.55 -23.73 -9.12
CA ILE A 172 -3.87 -22.79 -8.05
C ILE A 172 -2.64 -21.95 -7.74
N LEU A 173 -2.79 -20.62 -7.77
CA LEU A 173 -1.77 -19.68 -7.33
C LEU A 173 -2.16 -19.10 -5.97
N MET A 174 -1.29 -19.31 -4.98
CA MET A 174 -1.46 -18.76 -3.62
C MET A 174 -0.52 -17.59 -3.38
N GLN A 175 -0.90 -16.73 -2.44
CA GLN A 175 -0.05 -15.62 -1.99
C GLN A 175 1.18 -16.14 -1.24
N ASP A 176 2.37 -15.62 -1.56
CA ASP A 176 3.60 -15.81 -0.79
C ASP A 176 3.74 -14.74 0.32
N SER A 177 2.62 -14.30 0.82
CA SER A 177 2.48 -13.42 2.00
C SER A 177 1.94 -14.24 3.15
N VAL A 178 2.63 -14.23 4.28
CA VAL A 178 2.25 -15.01 5.47
C VAL A 178 0.84 -14.67 5.92
N ARG A 179 0.55 -13.39 6.10
CA ARG A 179 -0.74 -12.92 6.62
C ARG A 179 -1.86 -13.22 5.63
N ASP A 180 -1.66 -12.98 4.32
CA ASP A 180 -2.69 -13.26 3.31
C ASP A 180 -2.94 -14.76 3.13
N ALA A 181 -1.91 -15.60 3.15
CA ALA A 181 -2.09 -17.05 3.08
C ALA A 181 -2.87 -17.60 4.29
N PHE A 182 -2.51 -17.15 5.49
CA PHE A 182 -3.25 -17.52 6.71
C PHE A 182 -4.66 -16.95 6.72
N MET A 183 -4.87 -15.71 6.24
CA MET A 183 -6.20 -15.11 6.12
C MET A 183 -7.17 -16.02 5.35
N VAL A 184 -6.75 -16.56 4.22
CA VAL A 184 -7.57 -17.45 3.40
C VAL A 184 -8.03 -18.68 4.21
N ALA A 185 -7.13 -19.34 4.91
CA ALA A 185 -7.45 -20.53 5.72
C ALA A 185 -8.27 -20.19 6.98
N LEU A 186 -7.94 -19.08 7.65
CA LEU A 186 -8.67 -18.61 8.84
C LEU A 186 -10.10 -18.25 8.49
N LYS A 187 -10.30 -17.49 7.39
CA LYS A 187 -11.65 -17.12 6.93
C LYS A 187 -12.46 -18.35 6.54
N LEU A 188 -11.88 -19.33 5.86
CA LEU A 188 -12.54 -20.58 5.53
C LEU A 188 -13.00 -21.33 6.78
N ASN A 189 -12.23 -21.27 7.88
CA ASN A 189 -12.58 -21.84 9.18
C ASN A 189 -13.55 -20.97 10.01
N GLY A 190 -13.91 -19.76 9.53
CA GLY A 190 -14.79 -18.83 10.24
C GLY A 190 -14.10 -18.05 11.37
N ASN A 191 -12.77 -17.98 11.35
CA ASN A 191 -11.96 -17.29 12.35
C ASN A 191 -11.60 -15.87 11.91
N SER A 192 -11.18 -15.03 12.89
CA SER A 192 -10.57 -13.74 12.60
C SER A 192 -9.20 -13.92 11.95
N MET A 193 -8.88 -13.10 10.95
CA MET A 193 -7.55 -13.09 10.35
C MET A 193 -6.48 -12.41 11.24
N ASN A 194 -6.90 -11.85 12.37
CA ASN A 194 -6.05 -11.24 13.40
C ASN A 194 -5.98 -12.10 14.68
N THR A 195 -6.43 -13.34 14.64
CA THR A 195 -6.41 -14.22 15.81
C THR A 195 -4.98 -14.51 16.30
N LEU A 196 -4.82 -14.61 17.61
CA LEU A 196 -3.61 -15.14 18.29
C LEU A 196 -3.90 -16.47 19.00
N ASP A 197 -5.09 -17.03 18.80
CA ASP A 197 -5.40 -18.35 19.34
C ASP A 197 -4.61 -19.44 18.61
N GLU A 198 -3.71 -20.10 19.34
CA GLU A 198 -2.83 -21.12 18.77
C GLU A 198 -3.60 -22.32 18.19
N THR A 199 -4.81 -22.62 18.71
CA THR A 199 -5.65 -23.70 18.19
C THR A 199 -6.22 -23.35 16.83
N GLU A 200 -6.70 -22.11 16.66
CA GLU A 200 -7.20 -21.60 15.38
C GLU A 200 -6.08 -21.53 14.34
N LEU A 201 -4.92 -21.02 14.75
CA LEU A 201 -3.73 -20.93 13.89
C LEU A 201 -3.21 -22.31 13.48
N ALA A 202 -3.17 -23.28 14.41
CA ALA A 202 -2.78 -24.65 14.08
C ALA A 202 -3.75 -25.31 13.09
N ALA A 203 -5.05 -25.07 13.24
CA ALA A 203 -6.05 -25.55 12.28
C ALA A 203 -5.88 -24.94 10.90
N ALA A 204 -5.59 -23.63 10.83
CA ALA A 204 -5.31 -22.92 9.57
C ALA A 204 -4.02 -23.42 8.91
N ARG A 205 -2.94 -23.60 9.68
CA ARG A 205 -1.67 -24.21 9.21
C ARG A 205 -1.91 -25.60 8.61
N ASP A 206 -2.62 -26.48 9.32
CA ASP A 206 -2.89 -27.84 8.86
C ASP A 206 -3.73 -27.85 7.59
N LEU A 207 -4.63 -26.89 7.44
CA LEU A 207 -5.41 -26.70 6.23
C LEU A 207 -4.53 -26.25 5.05
N LEU A 208 -3.59 -25.31 5.27
CA LEU A 208 -2.62 -24.87 4.26
C LEU A 208 -1.65 -25.99 3.86
N ILE A 209 -1.21 -26.83 4.80
CA ILE A 209 -0.39 -28.01 4.51
C ILE A 209 -1.16 -28.98 3.59
N LYS A 210 -2.45 -29.21 3.83
CA LYS A 210 -3.30 -30.05 2.96
C LYS A 210 -3.48 -29.43 1.56
N GLN A 211 -3.51 -28.11 1.46
CA GLN A 211 -3.63 -27.41 0.17
C GLN A 211 -2.35 -27.50 -0.64
N LYS A 212 -1.18 -27.48 -0.01
CA LYS A 212 0.11 -27.33 -0.66
C LYS A 212 0.33 -28.25 -1.88
N PRO A 213 -0.03 -29.55 -1.85
CA PRO A 213 0.09 -30.42 -3.03
C PRO A 213 -0.75 -29.98 -4.24
N LEU A 214 -1.76 -29.13 -4.04
CA LEU A 214 -2.63 -28.62 -5.09
C LEU A 214 -2.10 -27.29 -5.68
N VAL A 215 -1.21 -26.60 -4.96
CA VAL A 215 -0.70 -25.27 -5.32
C VAL A 215 0.37 -25.40 -6.39
N GLN A 216 0.16 -24.75 -7.54
CA GLN A 216 1.15 -24.63 -8.61
C GLN A 216 2.35 -23.80 -8.18
N ALA A 217 2.08 -22.63 -7.55
CA ALA A 217 3.10 -21.72 -7.06
C ALA A 217 2.57 -20.79 -5.98
N TYR A 218 3.47 -20.41 -5.07
CA TYR A 218 3.29 -19.27 -4.18
C TYR A 218 3.91 -18.04 -4.82
N VAL A 219 3.11 -17.01 -5.07
CA VAL A 219 3.49 -15.81 -5.84
C VAL A 219 2.92 -14.55 -5.20
N ILE A 220 3.46 -13.40 -5.55
CA ILE A 220 2.90 -12.08 -5.25
C ILE A 220 2.48 -11.46 -6.59
N ASP A 221 3.28 -10.61 -7.18
CA ASP A 221 2.93 -9.88 -8.42
C ASP A 221 2.85 -10.79 -9.65
N GLN A 222 3.57 -11.91 -9.65
CA GLN A 222 3.57 -12.88 -10.75
C GLN A 222 2.21 -13.54 -10.98
N VAL A 223 1.29 -13.47 -10.00
CA VAL A 223 -0.09 -13.96 -10.18
C VAL A 223 -0.74 -13.29 -11.38
N ARG A 224 -0.50 -12.01 -11.59
CA ARG A 224 -1.03 -11.23 -12.69
C ARG A 224 -0.67 -11.85 -14.05
N ASP A 225 0.62 -11.96 -14.33
CA ASP A 225 1.11 -12.43 -15.64
C ASP A 225 0.70 -13.89 -15.92
N LYS A 226 0.74 -14.73 -14.88
CA LYS A 226 0.32 -16.13 -14.98
C LYS A 226 -1.17 -16.29 -15.28
N MET A 227 -2.01 -15.51 -14.63
CA MET A 227 -3.46 -15.53 -14.90
C MET A 227 -3.80 -14.95 -16.28
N ILE A 228 -3.16 -13.84 -16.69
CA ILE A 228 -3.31 -13.30 -18.05
C ILE A 228 -2.93 -14.35 -19.11
N GLY A 229 -1.82 -15.06 -18.88
CA GLY A 229 -1.32 -16.11 -19.78
C GLY A 229 -2.15 -17.40 -19.76
N GLY A 230 -3.15 -17.54 -18.88
CA GLY A 230 -3.95 -18.76 -18.76
C GLY A 230 -3.17 -19.95 -18.18
N GLU A 231 -2.12 -19.70 -17.39
CA GLU A 231 -1.27 -20.75 -16.80
C GLU A 231 -1.91 -21.42 -15.58
N ALA A 232 -2.93 -20.79 -14.97
CA ALA A 232 -3.63 -21.30 -13.81
C ALA A 232 -5.15 -21.06 -13.91
N ALA A 233 -5.92 -21.90 -13.24
CA ALA A 233 -7.36 -21.78 -13.16
C ALA A 233 -7.83 -20.78 -12.11
N LEU A 234 -7.11 -20.74 -10.97
CA LEU A 234 -7.46 -19.97 -9.77
C LEU A 234 -6.23 -19.24 -9.25
N GLY A 235 -6.41 -18.01 -8.79
CA GLY A 235 -5.34 -17.24 -8.13
C GLY A 235 -5.89 -16.36 -7.01
N VAL A 236 -5.19 -16.31 -5.89
CA VAL A 236 -5.46 -15.32 -4.83
C VAL A 236 -4.76 -14.03 -5.20
N ILE A 237 -5.50 -12.93 -5.27
CA ILE A 237 -5.03 -11.67 -5.85
C ILE A 237 -5.65 -10.46 -5.15
N TYR A 238 -4.96 -9.32 -5.19
CA TYR A 238 -5.51 -8.03 -4.79
C TYR A 238 -6.43 -7.45 -5.86
N SER A 239 -7.49 -6.77 -5.45
CA SER A 239 -8.53 -6.26 -6.36
C SER A 239 -8.01 -5.30 -7.43
N GLY A 240 -7.04 -4.44 -7.12
CA GLY A 240 -6.42 -3.54 -8.11
C GLY A 240 -5.72 -4.31 -9.23
N GLU A 241 -4.95 -5.34 -8.87
CA GLU A 241 -4.31 -6.24 -9.83
C GLU A 241 -5.35 -7.03 -10.65
N ALA A 242 -6.47 -7.43 -10.04
CA ALA A 242 -7.54 -8.12 -10.73
C ALA A 242 -8.20 -7.24 -11.81
N ILE A 243 -8.38 -5.95 -11.55
CA ILE A 243 -8.90 -4.99 -12.54
C ILE A 243 -7.98 -4.94 -13.77
N PHE A 244 -6.67 -4.83 -13.54
CA PHE A 244 -5.69 -4.82 -14.61
C PHE A 244 -5.74 -6.14 -15.41
N THR A 245 -5.71 -7.28 -14.73
CA THR A 245 -5.70 -8.60 -15.39
C THR A 245 -6.95 -8.85 -16.22
N GLN A 246 -8.11 -8.40 -15.77
CA GLN A 246 -9.36 -8.54 -16.56
C GLN A 246 -9.38 -7.71 -17.85
N ARG A 247 -8.70 -6.55 -17.86
CA ARG A 247 -8.56 -5.74 -19.08
C ARG A 247 -7.72 -6.46 -20.13
N GLU A 248 -6.69 -7.17 -19.70
CA GLU A 248 -5.79 -7.92 -20.59
C GLU A 248 -6.37 -9.28 -20.99
N ASN A 249 -7.16 -9.91 -20.12
CA ASN A 249 -7.81 -11.20 -20.39
C ASN A 249 -9.26 -11.20 -19.87
N PRO A 250 -10.27 -11.00 -20.74
CA PRO A 250 -11.68 -10.94 -20.38
C PRO A 250 -12.29 -12.27 -19.93
N ASP A 251 -11.55 -13.38 -20.04
CA ASP A 251 -11.96 -14.68 -19.49
C ASP A 251 -11.76 -14.78 -17.99
N LEU A 252 -11.07 -13.81 -17.39
CA LEU A 252 -10.84 -13.75 -15.95
C LEU A 252 -11.99 -13.05 -15.23
N GLU A 253 -12.35 -13.57 -14.07
CA GLU A 253 -13.35 -12.97 -13.18
C GLU A 253 -12.87 -12.99 -11.74
N TYR A 254 -13.18 -11.91 -11.00
CA TYR A 254 -12.80 -11.73 -9.60
C TYR A 254 -14.00 -11.84 -8.68
N VAL A 255 -13.81 -12.50 -7.55
CA VAL A 255 -14.85 -12.65 -6.53
C VAL A 255 -14.29 -12.45 -5.12
N ILE A 256 -15.08 -11.79 -4.27
CA ILE A 256 -14.87 -11.76 -2.84
C ILE A 256 -15.62 -12.96 -2.25
N PRO A 257 -14.93 -13.91 -1.59
CA PRO A 257 -15.58 -15.09 -1.01
C PRO A 257 -16.53 -14.75 0.14
N LYS A 258 -17.57 -15.53 0.29
CA LYS A 258 -18.65 -15.34 1.27
C LYS A 258 -18.20 -15.45 2.73
N GLU A 259 -17.09 -16.11 3.00
CA GLU A 259 -16.51 -16.20 4.34
C GLU A 259 -15.86 -14.88 4.78
N GLY A 260 -15.74 -13.91 3.89
CA GLY A 260 -15.07 -12.65 4.12
C GLY A 260 -13.61 -12.66 3.71
N THR A 261 -12.98 -11.52 3.84
CA THR A 261 -11.61 -11.30 3.39
C THR A 261 -10.97 -10.09 4.07
N ASN A 262 -9.70 -9.84 3.72
CA ASN A 262 -8.98 -8.62 4.02
C ASN A 262 -9.52 -7.46 3.17
N VAL A 263 -9.94 -6.38 3.83
CA VAL A 263 -10.14 -5.05 3.24
C VAL A 263 -8.97 -4.20 3.71
N TRP A 264 -7.94 -4.08 2.90
CA TRP A 264 -6.78 -3.29 3.24
C TRP A 264 -6.97 -1.82 2.88
N ILE A 265 -6.39 -0.94 3.69
CA ILE A 265 -6.43 0.52 3.50
C ILE A 265 -5.04 1.08 3.78
N ASP A 266 -4.43 1.67 2.76
CA ASP A 266 -3.25 2.49 2.94
C ASP A 266 -3.67 3.93 3.21
N SER A 267 -3.06 4.57 4.17
CA SER A 267 -3.52 5.88 4.65
C SER A 267 -2.37 6.85 4.87
N TRP A 268 -2.64 8.14 4.64
CA TRP A 268 -1.74 9.20 5.01
C TRP A 268 -1.68 9.38 6.52
N VAL A 269 -0.49 9.44 7.07
CA VAL A 269 -0.22 9.73 8.49
C VAL A 269 0.85 10.79 8.63
N ILE A 270 0.88 11.47 9.78
CA ILE A 270 1.90 12.48 10.12
C ILE A 270 2.74 11.94 11.28
N PRO A 271 4.06 11.74 11.11
CA PRO A 271 4.93 11.38 12.21
C PRO A 271 4.88 12.38 13.36
N LYS A 272 5.06 11.88 14.60
CA LYS A 272 5.01 12.71 15.80
C LYS A 272 6.01 13.88 15.79
N ASN A 273 7.16 13.68 15.17
CA ASN A 273 8.25 14.64 15.09
C ASN A 273 8.31 15.38 13.74
N ALA A 274 7.21 15.38 12.98
CA ALA A 274 7.13 16.06 11.68
C ALA A 274 7.48 17.56 11.82
N PRO A 275 8.51 18.05 11.13
CA PRO A 275 8.93 19.45 11.27
C PRO A 275 7.95 20.44 10.62
N ASN A 276 7.17 20.00 9.61
CA ASN A 276 6.28 20.85 8.84
C ASN A 276 4.82 20.38 8.90
N LYS A 277 4.29 20.09 10.11
CA LYS A 277 2.96 19.50 10.30
C LYS A 277 1.84 20.25 9.59
N GLU A 278 1.83 21.60 9.61
CA GLU A 278 0.79 22.38 8.92
C GLU A 278 0.84 22.19 7.41
N ASN A 279 2.04 22.10 6.82
CA ASN A 279 2.20 21.80 5.39
C ASN A 279 1.83 20.35 5.06
N ALA A 280 2.07 19.42 6.00
CA ALA A 280 1.63 18.04 5.89
C ALA A 280 0.09 17.93 5.83
N GLU A 281 -0.62 18.61 6.73
CA GLU A 281 -2.09 18.66 6.73
C GLU A 281 -2.62 19.27 5.42
N LYS A 282 -2.00 20.33 4.91
CA LYS A 282 -2.36 20.91 3.59
C LYS A 282 -2.12 19.93 2.44
N PHE A 283 -1.02 19.18 2.47
CA PHE A 283 -0.73 18.17 1.45
C PHE A 283 -1.77 17.05 1.47
N ILE A 284 -2.08 16.51 2.64
CA ILE A 284 -3.08 15.46 2.79
C ILE A 284 -4.46 15.94 2.32
N ASP A 285 -4.86 17.15 2.72
CA ASP A 285 -6.13 17.72 2.30
C ASP A 285 -6.19 17.93 0.79
N PHE A 286 -5.10 18.39 0.19
CA PHE A 286 -5.00 18.58 -1.26
C PHE A 286 -5.12 17.23 -2.02
N MET A 287 -4.50 16.16 -1.52
CA MET A 287 -4.61 14.82 -2.11
C MET A 287 -6.04 14.26 -2.01
N CYS A 288 -6.85 14.77 -1.08
CA CYS A 288 -8.27 14.41 -0.94
C CYS A 288 -9.23 15.33 -1.73
N ARG A 289 -8.74 16.28 -2.49
CA ARG A 289 -9.55 17.02 -3.46
C ARG A 289 -10.02 16.07 -4.58
N GLY A 290 -11.27 16.13 -4.99
CA GLY A 290 -11.86 15.14 -5.90
C GLY A 290 -11.12 14.97 -7.22
N ASP A 291 -10.72 16.08 -7.86
CA ASP A 291 -9.96 16.08 -9.12
C ASP A 291 -8.54 15.51 -8.96
N VAL A 292 -7.88 15.79 -7.83
CA VAL A 292 -6.54 15.28 -7.51
C VAL A 292 -6.60 13.79 -7.18
N ALA A 293 -7.56 13.38 -6.36
CA ALA A 293 -7.77 11.98 -6.01
C ALA A 293 -8.15 11.12 -7.23
N LEU A 294 -8.90 11.67 -8.20
CA LEU A 294 -9.18 11.01 -9.47
C LEU A 294 -7.90 10.76 -10.27
N LYS A 295 -7.04 11.78 -10.41
CA LYS A 295 -5.75 11.63 -11.11
C LYS A 295 -4.89 10.53 -10.49
N ASN A 296 -4.79 10.52 -9.16
CA ASN A 296 -4.06 9.47 -8.45
C ASN A 296 -4.69 8.09 -8.69
N PHE A 297 -6.01 7.96 -8.63
CA PHE A 297 -6.71 6.70 -8.90
C PHE A 297 -6.46 6.19 -10.32
N GLU A 298 -6.52 7.07 -11.32
CA GLU A 298 -6.27 6.69 -12.72
C GLU A 298 -4.81 6.25 -12.96
N TYR A 299 -3.86 6.87 -12.23
CA TYR A 299 -2.44 6.54 -12.33
C TYR A 299 -2.09 5.22 -11.64
N ILE A 300 -2.48 5.08 -10.37
CA ILE A 300 -2.11 3.93 -9.53
C ILE A 300 -3.03 2.72 -9.67
N THR A 301 -4.25 2.90 -10.21
CA THR A 301 -5.27 1.86 -10.44
C THR A 301 -5.86 1.18 -9.21
N TYR A 302 -5.36 1.43 -8.00
CA TYR A 302 -6.01 1.00 -6.75
C TYR A 302 -7.16 1.91 -6.39
N SER A 303 -8.21 1.33 -5.81
CA SER A 303 -9.47 2.03 -5.55
C SER A 303 -9.30 3.22 -4.62
N THR A 304 -9.99 4.31 -4.95
CA THR A 304 -9.99 5.51 -4.14
C THR A 304 -11.10 5.46 -3.09
N PRO A 305 -10.82 5.88 -1.85
CA PRO A 305 -11.85 6.07 -0.82
C PRO A 305 -12.57 7.41 -0.95
N ASN A 306 -12.29 8.18 -1.99
CA ASN A 306 -12.80 9.53 -2.21
C ASN A 306 -14.06 9.50 -3.07
N ASP A 307 -15.22 9.77 -2.46
CA ASP A 307 -16.52 9.75 -3.14
C ASP A 307 -16.61 10.83 -4.24
N ALA A 308 -16.02 12.02 -4.00
CA ALA A 308 -16.00 13.07 -5.01
C ALA A 308 -15.16 12.68 -6.25
N ALA A 309 -14.04 11.98 -6.05
CA ALA A 309 -13.26 11.45 -7.16
C ALA A 309 -14.04 10.38 -7.93
N ARG A 310 -14.71 9.46 -7.21
CA ARG A 310 -15.54 8.44 -7.83
C ARG A 310 -16.65 9.03 -8.70
N ASP A 311 -17.28 10.12 -8.24
CA ASP A 311 -18.33 10.82 -9.01
C ASP A 311 -17.80 11.41 -10.31
N LEU A 312 -16.53 11.77 -10.39
CA LEU A 312 -15.86 12.33 -11.56
C LEU A 312 -15.40 11.28 -12.58
N ILE A 313 -15.43 9.99 -12.26
CA ILE A 313 -15.04 8.93 -13.20
C ILE A 313 -15.98 8.95 -14.40
N GLU A 314 -15.43 9.16 -15.60
CA GLU A 314 -16.18 9.21 -16.86
C GLU A 314 -16.46 7.81 -17.45
N ASP A 315 -15.58 6.83 -17.19
CA ASP A 315 -15.75 5.45 -17.59
C ASP A 315 -16.81 4.77 -16.71
N GLU A 316 -18.02 4.61 -17.24
CA GLU A 316 -19.15 4.02 -16.51
C GLU A 316 -18.91 2.56 -16.09
N ASP A 317 -18.14 1.79 -16.86
CA ASP A 317 -17.80 0.40 -16.49
C ASP A 317 -16.87 0.38 -15.29
N LEU A 318 -15.89 1.28 -15.25
CA LEU A 318 -14.98 1.44 -14.10
C LEU A 318 -15.71 2.00 -12.88
N LYS A 319 -16.55 3.04 -13.07
CA LYS A 319 -17.33 3.68 -12.00
C LYS A 319 -18.26 2.69 -11.29
N ASN A 320 -18.84 1.77 -12.05
CA ASN A 320 -19.76 0.74 -11.57
C ASN A 320 -19.08 -0.63 -11.35
N SER A 321 -17.76 -0.69 -11.45
CA SER A 321 -16.99 -1.92 -11.24
C SER A 321 -17.19 -2.44 -9.82
N LYS A 322 -17.67 -3.69 -9.72
CA LYS A 322 -17.82 -4.38 -8.44
C LYS A 322 -16.48 -4.84 -7.84
N ILE A 323 -15.41 -4.75 -8.61
CA ILE A 323 -14.04 -5.04 -8.14
C ILE A 323 -13.43 -3.80 -7.53
N ALA A 324 -13.52 -2.65 -8.24
CA ALA A 324 -13.00 -1.38 -7.73
C ALA A 324 -13.85 -0.83 -6.58
N PHE A 325 -15.15 -0.95 -6.68
CA PHE A 325 -16.13 -0.36 -5.75
C PHE A 325 -17.20 -1.39 -5.35
N PRO A 326 -16.83 -2.50 -4.68
CA PRO A 326 -17.81 -3.45 -4.17
C PRO A 326 -18.68 -2.78 -3.09
N ASP A 327 -19.95 -3.19 -3.03
CA ASP A 327 -20.78 -2.85 -1.89
C ASP A 327 -20.42 -3.74 -0.70
N LEU A 328 -19.55 -3.22 0.16
CA LEU A 328 -19.01 -3.96 1.31
C LEU A 328 -20.09 -4.40 2.30
N SER A 329 -21.27 -3.75 2.30
CA SER A 329 -22.36 -4.11 3.18
C SER A 329 -22.98 -5.49 2.86
N GLN A 330 -22.73 -6.01 1.66
CA GLN A 330 -23.22 -7.31 1.22
C GLN A 330 -22.37 -8.49 1.70
N TYR A 331 -21.20 -8.21 2.29
CA TYR A 331 -20.26 -9.23 2.74
C TYR A 331 -20.16 -9.26 4.26
N SER A 332 -20.04 -10.44 4.81
CA SER A 332 -19.71 -10.66 6.23
C SER A 332 -18.24 -11.04 6.36
N GLY A 333 -17.70 -10.94 7.58
CA GLY A 333 -16.33 -11.40 7.85
C GLY A 333 -15.23 -10.54 7.22
N LEU A 334 -15.53 -9.32 6.80
CA LEU A 334 -14.54 -8.37 6.34
C LEU A 334 -13.75 -7.82 7.53
N GLU A 335 -12.42 -7.78 7.40
CA GLU A 335 -11.52 -7.23 8.42
C GLU A 335 -10.37 -6.50 7.75
N THR A 336 -9.71 -5.62 8.51
CA THR A 336 -8.40 -5.06 8.18
C THR A 336 -7.32 -5.78 8.99
N PHE A 337 -6.09 -5.86 8.49
CA PHE A 337 -5.00 -6.34 9.30
C PHE A 337 -4.67 -5.35 10.42
N THR A 338 -4.37 -5.90 11.59
CA THR A 338 -3.84 -5.16 12.74
C THR A 338 -2.45 -5.67 13.08
N TYR A 339 -1.68 -4.87 13.79
CA TYR A 339 -0.42 -5.32 14.35
C TYR A 339 -0.68 -6.35 15.47
N LEU A 340 0.01 -7.46 15.42
CA LEU A 340 -0.18 -8.57 16.36
C LEU A 340 0.89 -8.64 17.44
N GLY A 341 1.78 -7.65 17.49
CA GLY A 341 2.97 -7.69 18.33
C GLY A 341 4.07 -8.58 17.74
N GLU A 342 5.28 -8.45 18.25
CA GLU A 342 6.43 -9.24 17.77
C GLU A 342 6.24 -10.75 18.02
N ASP A 343 5.61 -11.11 19.12
CA ASP A 343 5.29 -12.52 19.45
C ASP A 343 4.26 -13.09 18.47
N GLY A 344 3.23 -12.31 18.10
CA GLY A 344 2.24 -12.69 17.10
C GLY A 344 2.85 -12.85 15.72
N ASP A 345 3.65 -11.90 15.29
CA ASP A 345 4.36 -11.98 14.00
C ASP A 345 5.30 -13.19 13.95
N SER A 346 6.00 -13.48 15.05
CA SER A 346 6.87 -14.66 15.17
C SER A 346 6.06 -15.96 15.08
N LEU A 347 4.92 -16.03 15.75
CA LEU A 347 4.04 -17.21 15.74
C LEU A 347 3.54 -17.52 14.31
N TYR A 348 3.04 -16.53 13.59
CA TYR A 348 2.60 -16.70 12.21
C TYR A 348 3.76 -17.12 11.30
N ASN A 349 4.93 -16.49 11.42
CA ASN A 349 6.10 -16.81 10.62
C ASN A 349 6.62 -18.23 10.88
N ASP A 350 6.60 -18.72 12.12
CA ASP A 350 7.05 -20.08 12.44
C ASP A 350 6.08 -21.12 11.87
N MET A 351 4.78 -20.89 11.99
CA MET A 351 3.77 -21.77 11.38
C MET A 351 3.85 -21.75 9.84
N TRP A 352 4.16 -20.59 9.24
CA TRP A 352 4.37 -20.51 7.79
C TRP A 352 5.58 -21.30 7.30
N LYS A 353 6.67 -21.30 8.07
CA LYS A 353 7.82 -22.19 7.79
C LYS A 353 7.42 -23.66 7.78
N GLU A 354 6.54 -24.07 8.72
CA GLU A 354 6.00 -25.43 8.73
C GLU A 354 5.18 -25.73 7.46
N VAL A 355 4.32 -24.80 7.01
CA VAL A 355 3.58 -24.96 5.75
C VAL A 355 4.52 -25.11 4.58
N LYS A 356 5.57 -24.28 4.49
CA LYS A 356 6.52 -24.30 3.36
C LYS A 356 7.44 -25.51 3.37
N SER A 357 7.69 -26.13 4.52
CA SER A 357 8.61 -27.28 4.67
C SER A 357 7.95 -28.65 4.51
N ASN A 358 6.62 -28.75 4.71
CA ASN A 358 5.86 -29.99 4.50
C ASN A 358 5.36 -30.09 3.06
#